data_92d277f9aad8bdb1e39fc630b13e566a
#
_entry.id   92d277f9aad8bdb1e39fc630b13e566a
#
_cell.length_a   1.000
_cell.length_b   1.000
_cell.length_c   1.000
_cell.angle_alpha   90.00
_cell.angle_beta   90.00
_cell.angle_gamma   90.00
#
_symmetry.space_group_name_H-M   'P 1'
#
loop_
_entity.id
_entity.type
_entity.pdbx_description
1 polymer ?
#
loop_
_entity_poly.entity_id
_entity_poly.type
_entity_poly.pdbx_seq_one_letter_code
_entity_poly.pdbx_strand_id
1 'polypeptide(L)'
;MSTTPRKSVFSPSRRDLLSLAIAAPLLSTTAILRAAEPDLSALSNITGTTRPIDATERAARLVRAQSLMKAAGIGAVLIEPGSSMIYFTGVRWHTSERLTLAILPVEGEPCIVTPFFEEPSVRETLAVPAEVRVWQEDENPLAVVAGFLRDRKLATRPIGLEAEVRYFAYAGLQRVLPDAKIVSADPVVRACRMIKTPAEIALMQAATEVTLAAYRWTYARVEKGMTGPEIGALMNAATRKLGGAPEFALALIGEASAYPHGSREIHRVAEGQVVLMDCGCTVQGYQSDISRTWVHGAATADQRKTWDQVARGQQIGFAAARIGATAGSVDDAVRRHYETLGYGPGYKLPGLSHRTGHGIGMDGHEPVNLVRGEMTRQAAGMCFSDEPGIYIPGRYGVRIEDCFHMTDAGPKWFSEPPKSLEVPLG
;
A
#
# COMPACT_ATOMS: atom_id res chain seq x y z
N MET A 1 -23.60 74.35 -27.49
CA MET A 1 -24.72 73.91 -28.33
C MET A 1 -24.20 72.85 -29.26
N SER A 2 -24.44 71.60 -29.03
CA SER A 2 -24.40 70.52 -30.01
C SER A 2 -24.99 69.26 -29.33
N THR A 3 -26.15 68.90 -29.78
CA THR A 3 -26.92 67.74 -29.33
C THR A 3 -26.55 66.55 -30.18
N THR A 4 -26.08 65.47 -29.54
CA THR A 4 -25.88 64.16 -30.19
C THR A 4 -26.98 63.19 -29.75
N PRO A 5 -27.64 62.43 -30.66
CA PRO A 5 -28.76 61.56 -30.31
C PRO A 5 -28.28 60.20 -29.76
N ARG A 6 -28.97 59.70 -28.73
CA ARG A 6 -28.85 58.35 -28.18
C ARG A 6 -29.30 57.31 -29.20
N LYS A 7 -28.45 56.33 -29.50
CA LYS A 7 -28.85 55.09 -30.18
C LYS A 7 -29.55 54.13 -29.20
N SER A 8 -30.76 53.74 -29.51
CA SER A 8 -31.52 52.70 -28.84
C SER A 8 -30.95 51.33 -29.17
N VAL A 9 -30.61 50.53 -28.12
CA VAL A 9 -30.21 49.13 -28.26
C VAL A 9 -31.50 48.30 -28.27
N PHE A 10 -31.79 47.68 -29.39
CA PHE A 10 -32.87 46.68 -29.52
C PHE A 10 -32.46 45.40 -28.80
N SER A 11 -33.28 44.95 -27.84
CA SER A 11 -33.15 43.64 -27.19
C SER A 11 -34.20 42.72 -27.82
N PRO A 12 -33.79 41.58 -28.43
CA PRO A 12 -34.76 40.64 -29.00
C PRO A 12 -35.46 39.85 -27.91
N SER A 13 -36.76 39.66 -28.06
CA SER A 13 -37.61 38.92 -27.13
C SER A 13 -37.40 37.41 -27.25
N ARG A 14 -37.67 36.70 -26.16
CA ARG A 14 -37.54 35.21 -26.04
C ARG A 14 -38.39 34.38 -27.01
N ARG A 15 -39.15 35.00 -27.96
CA ARG A 15 -40.01 34.30 -28.89
C ARG A 15 -39.41 34.13 -30.30
N ASP A 16 -38.31 34.79 -30.63
CA ASP A 16 -37.73 34.74 -31.98
C ASP A 16 -36.60 33.71 -32.16
N LEU A 17 -36.38 32.84 -31.18
CA LEU A 17 -35.34 31.80 -31.21
C LEU A 17 -35.85 30.37 -31.53
N LEU A 18 -37.07 30.23 -32.06
CA LEU A 18 -37.68 28.92 -32.32
C LEU A 18 -37.95 28.63 -33.81
N SER A 19 -37.08 29.07 -34.68
CA SER A 19 -37.19 28.73 -36.13
C SER A 19 -35.83 28.65 -36.79
N LEU A 20 -34.90 27.81 -36.28
CA LEU A 20 -33.78 27.33 -37.07
C LEU A 20 -33.81 25.80 -37.04
N ALA A 21 -34.18 25.25 -38.20
CA ALA A 21 -34.23 23.83 -38.46
C ALA A 21 -32.89 23.16 -38.12
N ILE A 22 -32.96 22.19 -37.28
CA ILE A 22 -31.87 21.32 -36.86
C ILE A 22 -31.53 20.39 -38.03
N ALA A 23 -30.45 20.66 -38.74
CA ALA A 23 -29.70 19.62 -39.43
C ALA A 23 -28.91 18.85 -38.35
N ALA A 24 -29.45 17.72 -37.92
CA ALA A 24 -28.75 16.82 -37.02
C ALA A 24 -27.50 16.28 -37.74
N PRO A 25 -26.28 16.49 -37.21
CA PRO A 25 -25.17 15.66 -37.63
C PRO A 25 -25.47 14.25 -37.18
N LEU A 26 -25.42 13.29 -38.07
CA LEU A 26 -25.29 11.87 -37.78
C LEU A 26 -24.11 11.73 -36.85
N LEU A 27 -24.37 11.66 -35.55
CA LEU A 27 -23.44 11.16 -34.56
C LEU A 27 -23.13 9.72 -34.98
N SER A 28 -21.98 9.54 -35.63
CA SER A 28 -21.34 8.24 -35.68
C SER A 28 -21.21 7.78 -34.25
N THR A 29 -22.07 6.89 -33.84
CA THR A 29 -21.86 6.04 -32.65
C THR A 29 -20.59 5.27 -32.93
N THR A 30 -19.45 5.84 -32.54
CA THR A 30 -18.25 5.05 -32.28
C THR A 30 -18.68 4.06 -31.22
N ALA A 31 -19.01 2.84 -31.66
CA ALA A 31 -19.14 1.71 -30.78
C ALA A 31 -17.81 1.65 -30.03
N ILE A 32 -17.84 2.05 -28.76
CA ILE A 32 -16.78 1.69 -27.84
C ILE A 32 -16.82 0.17 -27.85
N LEU A 33 -15.92 -0.45 -28.61
CA LEU A 33 -15.66 -1.87 -28.54
C LEU A 33 -15.30 -2.14 -27.08
N ARG A 34 -16.30 -2.57 -26.32
CA ARG A 34 -16.08 -3.10 -24.98
C ARG A 34 -15.18 -4.30 -25.20
N ALA A 35 -13.93 -4.19 -24.77
CA ALA A 35 -13.03 -5.34 -24.80
C ALA A 35 -13.79 -6.51 -24.17
N ALA A 36 -13.82 -7.64 -24.86
CA ALA A 36 -14.48 -8.84 -24.34
C ALA A 36 -13.91 -9.13 -22.94
N GLU A 37 -14.79 -9.45 -22.01
CA GLU A 37 -14.32 -9.83 -20.66
C GLU A 37 -13.37 -11.02 -20.79
N PRO A 38 -12.24 -11.00 -20.07
CA PRO A 38 -11.25 -12.07 -20.18
C PRO A 38 -11.85 -13.39 -19.70
N ASP A 39 -11.57 -14.49 -20.42
CA ASP A 39 -11.96 -15.83 -19.99
C ASP A 39 -11.14 -16.26 -18.76
N LEU A 40 -11.79 -16.28 -17.61
CA LEU A 40 -11.24 -16.65 -16.31
C LEU A 40 -11.62 -18.09 -15.90
N SER A 41 -12.18 -18.90 -16.81
CA SER A 41 -12.70 -20.25 -16.50
C SER A 41 -11.63 -21.21 -15.98
N ALA A 42 -10.38 -21.02 -16.39
CA ALA A 42 -9.23 -21.81 -15.93
C ALA A 42 -8.76 -21.46 -14.50
N LEU A 43 -9.29 -20.40 -13.89
CA LEU A 43 -8.93 -19.96 -12.55
C LEU A 43 -10.01 -20.33 -11.54
N SER A 44 -9.59 -20.73 -10.35
CA SER A 44 -10.46 -20.98 -9.20
C SER A 44 -9.91 -20.31 -7.95
N ASN A 45 -10.78 -20.02 -6.98
CA ASN A 45 -10.38 -19.48 -5.70
C ASN A 45 -9.44 -20.45 -4.97
N ILE A 46 -8.22 -19.96 -4.62
CA ILE A 46 -7.19 -20.72 -3.90
C ILE A 46 -7.06 -20.31 -2.44
N THR A 47 -7.83 -19.32 -1.97
CA THR A 47 -7.76 -18.80 -0.59
C THR A 47 -8.80 -19.43 0.34
N GLY A 48 -9.59 -20.40 -0.12
CA GLY A 48 -10.72 -20.95 0.62
C GLY A 48 -10.34 -21.67 1.94
N THR A 49 -9.09 -22.07 2.10
CA THR A 49 -8.56 -22.70 3.34
C THR A 49 -7.87 -21.72 4.26
N THR A 50 -7.74 -20.46 3.86
CA THR A 50 -7.04 -19.42 4.63
C THR A 50 -7.83 -19.06 5.88
N ARG A 51 -7.19 -19.07 7.02
CA ARG A 51 -7.81 -18.71 8.29
C ARG A 51 -7.63 -17.22 8.60
N PRO A 52 -8.70 -16.46 8.87
CA PRO A 52 -8.58 -15.07 9.28
C PRO A 52 -7.97 -14.98 10.69
N ILE A 53 -7.46 -13.79 11.02
CA ILE A 53 -7.03 -13.48 12.40
C ILE A 53 -8.23 -13.60 13.34
N ASP A 54 -8.11 -14.46 14.34
CA ASP A 54 -9.19 -14.75 15.28
C ASP A 54 -9.20 -13.78 16.51
N ALA A 55 -10.20 -13.95 17.35
CA ALA A 55 -10.37 -13.12 18.54
C ALA A 55 -9.23 -13.34 19.57
N THR A 56 -8.70 -14.57 19.67
CA THR A 56 -7.61 -14.91 20.59
C THR A 56 -6.32 -14.17 20.23
N GLU A 57 -6.00 -14.15 18.93
CA GLU A 57 -4.83 -13.41 18.44
C GLU A 57 -5.00 -11.91 18.62
N ARG A 58 -6.19 -11.35 18.37
CA ARG A 58 -6.47 -9.92 18.64
C ARG A 58 -6.33 -9.57 20.10
N ALA A 59 -6.83 -10.42 21.00
CA ALA A 59 -6.63 -10.24 22.44
C ALA A 59 -5.14 -10.23 22.81
N ALA A 60 -4.34 -11.14 22.25
CA ALA A 60 -2.89 -11.17 22.47
C ALA A 60 -2.19 -9.89 21.98
N ARG A 61 -2.64 -9.32 20.84
CA ARG A 61 -2.14 -8.02 20.33
C ARG A 61 -2.41 -6.87 21.29
N LEU A 62 -3.61 -6.80 21.87
CA LEU A 62 -3.96 -5.80 22.88
C LEU A 62 -3.11 -5.95 24.15
N VAL A 63 -2.92 -7.17 24.66
CA VAL A 63 -2.04 -7.44 25.79
C VAL A 63 -0.61 -7.00 25.51
N ARG A 64 -0.09 -7.29 24.32
CA ARG A 64 1.24 -6.83 23.89
C ARG A 64 1.34 -5.31 23.85
N ALA A 65 0.34 -4.64 23.24
CA ALA A 65 0.30 -3.17 23.18
C ALA A 65 0.30 -2.57 24.59
N GLN A 66 -0.52 -3.09 25.50
CA GLN A 66 -0.59 -2.64 26.88
C GLN A 66 0.73 -2.84 27.63
N SER A 67 1.43 -3.95 27.40
CA SER A 67 2.76 -4.18 27.97
C SER A 67 3.78 -3.15 27.46
N LEU A 68 3.78 -2.86 26.17
CA LEU A 68 4.65 -1.83 25.57
C LEU A 68 4.31 -0.42 26.06
N MET A 69 3.02 -0.10 26.22
CA MET A 69 2.60 1.16 26.82
C MET A 69 3.09 1.33 28.24
N LYS A 70 3.01 0.27 29.07
CA LYS A 70 3.54 0.29 30.43
C LYS A 70 5.05 0.56 30.44
N ALA A 71 5.80 -0.11 29.58
CA ALA A 71 7.24 0.07 29.44
C ALA A 71 7.61 1.48 28.95
N ALA A 72 6.81 2.07 28.04
CA ALA A 72 7.03 3.41 27.50
C ALA A 72 6.43 4.54 28.37
N GLY A 73 5.70 4.21 29.45
CA GLY A 73 5.02 5.19 30.29
C GLY A 73 3.81 5.87 29.61
N ILE A 74 3.25 5.30 28.53
CA ILE A 74 2.11 5.81 27.78
C ILE A 74 0.82 5.35 28.46
N GLY A 75 -0.14 6.26 28.69
CA GLY A 75 -1.41 5.97 29.34
C GLY A 75 -2.48 5.46 28.37
N ALA A 76 -2.51 5.99 27.17
CA ALA A 76 -3.42 5.57 26.10
C ALA A 76 -2.79 5.78 24.74
N VAL A 77 -3.21 5.01 23.75
CA VAL A 77 -2.86 5.20 22.33
C VAL A 77 -4.12 5.49 21.54
N LEU A 78 -4.07 6.54 20.70
CA LEU A 78 -5.15 6.97 19.83
C LEU A 78 -4.85 6.61 18.39
N ILE A 79 -5.81 5.98 17.71
CA ILE A 79 -5.67 5.42 16.36
C ILE A 79 -6.89 5.82 15.53
N GLU A 80 -6.71 6.51 14.41
CA GLU A 80 -7.77 6.75 13.42
C GLU A 80 -7.98 5.55 12.48
N PRO A 81 -9.03 5.55 11.60
CA PRO A 81 -9.29 4.46 10.68
C PRO A 81 -8.09 4.15 9.78
N GLY A 82 -7.77 2.88 9.66
CA GLY A 82 -6.64 2.36 8.90
C GLY A 82 -6.26 0.96 9.38
N SER A 83 -5.13 0.47 8.91
CA SER A 83 -4.65 -0.89 9.20
C SER A 83 -4.41 -1.13 10.69
N SER A 84 -3.97 -0.13 11.45
CA SER A 84 -3.77 -0.27 12.90
C SER A 84 -5.10 -0.39 13.67
N MET A 85 -6.16 0.32 13.27
CA MET A 85 -7.48 0.14 13.86
C MET A 85 -7.98 -1.28 13.61
N ILE A 86 -7.87 -1.79 12.37
CA ILE A 86 -8.23 -3.17 12.03
C ILE A 86 -7.37 -4.17 12.82
N TYR A 87 -6.07 -3.91 12.94
CA TYR A 87 -5.11 -4.78 13.63
C TYR A 87 -5.51 -5.03 15.09
N PHE A 88 -5.84 -3.97 15.83
CA PHE A 88 -6.15 -4.06 17.25
C PHE A 88 -7.62 -4.37 17.56
N THR A 89 -8.54 -3.84 16.78
CA THR A 89 -9.99 -3.87 17.12
C THR A 89 -10.82 -4.69 16.15
N GLY A 90 -10.35 -4.92 14.94
CA GLY A 90 -11.13 -5.51 13.85
C GLY A 90 -11.98 -4.50 13.09
N VAL A 91 -12.19 -3.30 13.63
CA VAL A 91 -13.05 -2.28 13.01
C VAL A 91 -12.52 -1.88 11.64
N ARG A 92 -13.32 -2.13 10.61
CA ARG A 92 -13.05 -1.76 9.22
C ARG A 92 -13.78 -0.47 8.92
N TRP A 93 -13.06 0.65 8.98
CA TRP A 93 -13.62 1.97 8.75
C TRP A 93 -12.70 2.78 7.84
N HIS A 94 -13.24 3.82 7.24
CA HIS A 94 -12.50 4.74 6.37
C HIS A 94 -12.44 6.12 7.01
N THR A 95 -11.43 6.89 6.65
CA THR A 95 -11.25 8.26 7.08
C THR A 95 -12.24 9.17 6.35
N SER A 96 -13.00 9.98 7.10
CA SER A 96 -13.88 11.03 6.57
C SER A 96 -13.63 12.35 7.34
N GLU A 97 -14.41 13.38 7.07
CA GLU A 97 -14.39 14.62 7.86
C GLU A 97 -14.88 14.40 9.30
N ARG A 98 -15.68 13.34 9.53
CA ARG A 98 -16.14 12.94 10.85
C ARG A 98 -15.09 12.08 11.55
N LEU A 99 -14.94 12.30 12.85
CA LEU A 99 -14.00 11.53 13.64
C LEU A 99 -14.59 10.17 14.02
N THR A 100 -13.95 9.10 13.55
CA THR A 100 -13.98 7.78 14.18
C THR A 100 -12.58 7.48 14.70
N LEU A 101 -12.45 7.00 15.94
CA LEU A 101 -11.15 6.85 16.59
C LEU A 101 -11.19 5.70 17.60
N ALA A 102 -10.16 4.85 17.60
CA ALA A 102 -9.93 3.86 18.64
C ALA A 102 -8.99 4.41 19.71
N ILE A 103 -9.35 4.20 20.98
CA ILE A 103 -8.52 4.49 22.15
C ILE A 103 -8.12 3.16 22.76
N LEU A 104 -6.82 2.85 22.75
CA LEU A 104 -6.27 1.72 23.46
C LEU A 104 -5.76 2.20 24.83
N PRO A 105 -6.43 1.89 25.94
CA PRO A 105 -5.93 2.24 27.27
C PRO A 105 -4.80 1.29 27.69
N VAL A 106 -3.91 1.76 28.53
CA VAL A 106 -2.81 0.94 29.09
C VAL A 106 -3.30 -0.25 29.90
N GLU A 107 -4.55 -0.23 30.35
CA GLU A 107 -5.26 -1.31 31.05
C GLU A 107 -6.75 -1.27 30.72
N GLY A 108 -7.37 -2.46 30.65
CA GLY A 108 -8.80 -2.61 30.35
C GLY A 108 -9.10 -2.65 28.85
N GLU A 109 -10.38 -2.56 28.54
CA GLU A 109 -10.87 -2.68 27.17
C GLU A 109 -10.67 -1.40 26.37
N PRO A 110 -10.44 -1.50 25.02
CA PRO A 110 -10.45 -0.38 24.11
C PRO A 110 -11.78 0.38 24.12
N CYS A 111 -11.75 1.62 23.61
CA CYS A 111 -12.95 2.39 23.31
C CYS A 111 -12.93 2.83 21.85
N ILE A 112 -14.07 2.71 21.17
CA ILE A 112 -14.27 3.31 19.85
C ILE A 112 -15.13 4.56 20.04
N VAL A 113 -14.67 5.70 19.55
CA VAL A 113 -15.44 6.95 19.47
C VAL A 113 -15.87 7.14 18.03
N THR A 114 -17.19 7.29 17.77
CA THR A 114 -17.74 7.36 16.41
C THR A 114 -19.00 8.22 16.38
N PRO A 115 -19.45 8.77 15.22
CA PRO A 115 -20.75 9.39 15.10
C PRO A 115 -21.89 8.45 15.54
N PHE A 116 -22.92 8.98 16.14
CA PHE A 116 -24.06 8.20 16.63
C PHE A 116 -24.66 7.29 15.54
N PHE A 117 -24.87 7.83 14.35
CA PHE A 117 -25.52 7.07 13.27
C PHE A 117 -24.61 6.02 12.62
N GLU A 118 -23.29 6.05 12.86
CA GLU A 118 -22.30 5.08 12.34
C GLU A 118 -22.06 3.93 13.33
N GLU A 119 -22.49 4.04 14.58
CA GLU A 119 -22.27 3.02 15.62
C GLU A 119 -22.68 1.61 15.18
N PRO A 120 -23.88 1.38 14.57
CA PRO A 120 -24.27 0.04 14.17
C PRO A 120 -23.28 -0.60 13.20
N SER A 121 -22.83 0.14 12.19
CA SER A 121 -21.88 -0.35 11.18
C SER A 121 -20.47 -0.58 11.75
N VAL A 122 -20.03 0.24 12.70
CA VAL A 122 -18.77 0.04 13.42
C VAL A 122 -18.82 -1.29 14.21
N ARG A 123 -19.95 -1.56 14.87
CA ARG A 123 -20.12 -2.80 15.64
C ARG A 123 -20.15 -4.07 14.80
N GLU A 124 -20.55 -4.00 13.51
CA GLU A 124 -20.54 -5.15 12.61
C GLU A 124 -19.15 -5.78 12.41
N THR A 125 -18.09 -4.96 12.50
CA THR A 125 -16.72 -5.42 12.27
C THR A 125 -15.87 -5.43 13.54
N LEU A 126 -16.38 -4.91 14.66
CA LEU A 126 -15.71 -4.92 15.95
C LEU A 126 -15.47 -6.37 16.43
N ALA A 127 -14.23 -6.78 16.54
CA ALA A 127 -13.83 -8.17 16.78
C ALA A 127 -13.19 -8.40 18.17
N VAL A 128 -13.29 -7.42 19.06
CA VAL A 128 -12.82 -7.49 20.46
C VAL A 128 -13.86 -6.85 21.38
N PRO A 129 -13.94 -7.23 22.67
CA PRO A 129 -14.70 -6.46 23.65
C PRO A 129 -14.19 -5.01 23.68
N ALA A 130 -15.10 -4.06 23.53
CA ALA A 130 -14.77 -2.64 23.55
C ALA A 130 -15.97 -1.79 23.95
N GLU A 131 -15.71 -0.70 24.67
CA GLU A 131 -16.69 0.37 24.87
C GLU A 131 -16.90 1.12 23.55
N VAL A 132 -18.13 1.53 23.23
CA VAL A 132 -18.39 2.43 22.10
C VAL A 132 -19.04 3.69 22.65
N ARG A 133 -18.42 4.83 22.40
CA ARG A 133 -18.94 6.15 22.72
C ARG A 133 -19.30 6.87 21.44
N VAL A 134 -20.47 7.49 21.44
CA VAL A 134 -20.98 8.20 20.28
C VAL A 134 -21.02 9.70 20.52
N TRP A 135 -21.02 10.46 19.44
CA TRP A 135 -21.19 11.90 19.41
C TRP A 135 -22.23 12.30 18.35
N GLN A 136 -22.98 13.38 18.63
CA GLN A 136 -23.97 13.96 17.71
C GLN A 136 -23.30 15.00 16.81
N GLU A 137 -23.89 15.31 15.65
CA GLU A 137 -23.34 16.24 14.65
C GLU A 137 -23.04 17.65 15.21
N ASP A 138 -23.72 18.08 16.26
CA ASP A 138 -23.51 19.36 16.96
C ASP A 138 -22.56 19.26 18.16
N GLU A 139 -22.02 18.06 18.44
CA GLU A 139 -21.08 17.82 19.54
C GLU A 139 -19.61 17.83 19.09
N ASN A 140 -18.73 18.08 20.04
CA ASN A 140 -17.29 17.98 19.80
C ASN A 140 -16.80 16.54 20.06
N PRO A 141 -16.42 15.76 19.04
CA PRO A 141 -15.95 14.38 19.21
C PRO A 141 -14.71 14.26 20.12
N LEU A 142 -13.82 15.26 20.10
CA LEU A 142 -12.64 15.27 20.96
C LEU A 142 -13.00 15.48 22.44
N ALA A 143 -14.15 16.07 22.74
CA ALA A 143 -14.65 16.15 24.12
C ALA A 143 -15.09 14.75 24.61
N VAL A 144 -15.66 13.90 23.73
CA VAL A 144 -16.00 12.50 24.05
C VAL A 144 -14.73 11.68 24.28
N VAL A 145 -13.70 11.84 23.44
CA VAL A 145 -12.35 11.24 23.65
C VAL A 145 -11.78 11.66 25.02
N ALA A 146 -11.79 12.96 25.31
CA ALA A 146 -11.30 13.49 26.58
C ALA A 146 -12.11 12.98 27.78
N GLY A 147 -13.43 12.81 27.62
CA GLY A 147 -14.32 12.22 28.62
C GLY A 147 -13.86 10.81 28.99
N PHE A 148 -13.66 9.91 28.00
CA PHE A 148 -13.14 8.57 28.25
C PHE A 148 -11.80 8.59 28.99
N LEU A 149 -10.86 9.44 28.55
CA LEU A 149 -9.54 9.54 29.17
C LEU A 149 -9.63 10.01 30.64
N ARG A 150 -10.55 10.93 30.96
CA ARG A 150 -10.78 11.38 32.34
C ARG A 150 -11.43 10.29 33.19
N ASP A 151 -12.45 9.61 32.69
CA ASP A 151 -13.15 8.53 33.39
C ASP A 151 -12.20 7.40 33.78
N ARG A 152 -11.23 7.11 32.92
CA ARG A 152 -10.19 6.09 33.13
C ARG A 152 -8.96 6.64 33.86
N LYS A 153 -8.94 7.92 34.28
CA LYS A 153 -7.80 8.59 34.94
C LYS A 153 -6.51 8.57 34.10
N LEU A 154 -6.68 8.67 32.77
CA LEU A 154 -5.57 8.66 31.80
C LEU A 154 -5.23 10.04 31.25
N ALA A 155 -6.08 11.05 31.46
CA ALA A 155 -5.91 12.41 30.92
C ALA A 155 -4.62 13.12 31.37
N THR A 156 -4.04 12.73 32.51
CA THR A 156 -2.80 13.28 33.04
C THR A 156 -1.56 12.45 32.69
N ARG A 157 -1.75 11.31 32.02
CA ARG A 157 -0.65 10.45 31.55
C ARG A 157 -0.28 10.82 30.11
N PRO A 158 0.94 10.51 29.64
CA PRO A 158 1.28 10.67 28.24
C PRO A 158 0.29 9.91 27.32
N ILE A 159 -0.20 10.58 26.28
CA ILE A 159 -1.14 10.05 25.28
C ILE A 159 -0.35 9.87 23.98
N GLY A 160 -0.23 8.62 23.52
CA GLY A 160 0.39 8.28 22.25
C GLY A 160 -0.57 8.55 21.09
N LEU A 161 -0.11 9.26 20.07
CA LEU A 161 -0.80 9.32 18.79
C LEU A 161 -0.08 8.48 17.76
N GLU A 162 -0.83 7.66 17.01
CA GLU A 162 -0.29 7.01 15.84
C GLU A 162 0.14 8.06 14.79
N ALA A 163 1.13 7.72 13.98
CA ALA A 163 1.72 8.67 13.02
C ALA A 163 0.72 9.21 11.99
N GLU A 164 -0.33 8.47 11.68
CA GLU A 164 -1.36 8.85 10.69
C GLU A 164 -2.55 9.59 11.28
N VAL A 165 -2.58 9.85 12.59
CA VAL A 165 -3.62 10.65 13.22
C VAL A 165 -3.56 12.08 12.66
N ARG A 166 -4.68 12.52 12.09
CA ARG A 166 -4.78 13.81 11.42
C ARG A 166 -4.58 14.98 12.36
N TYR A 167 -3.97 16.04 11.83
CA TYR A 167 -3.68 17.25 12.60
C TYR A 167 -4.90 17.86 13.30
N PHE A 168 -6.10 17.82 12.70
CA PHE A 168 -7.31 18.36 13.34
C PHE A 168 -7.66 17.63 14.65
N ALA A 169 -7.45 16.30 14.67
CA ALA A 169 -7.68 15.49 15.86
C ALA A 169 -6.64 15.83 16.96
N TYR A 170 -5.37 15.92 16.58
CA TYR A 170 -4.30 16.39 17.47
C TYR A 170 -4.61 17.77 18.06
N ALA A 171 -4.87 18.77 17.21
CA ALA A 171 -5.14 20.14 17.64
C ALA A 171 -6.46 20.26 18.44
N GLY A 172 -7.46 19.46 18.09
CA GLY A 172 -8.71 19.37 18.84
C GLY A 172 -8.51 18.75 20.23
N LEU A 173 -7.72 17.71 20.34
CA LEU A 173 -7.38 17.08 21.61
C LEU A 173 -6.63 18.05 22.53
N GLN A 174 -5.66 18.81 22.01
CA GLN A 174 -4.95 19.82 22.79
C GLN A 174 -5.89 20.94 23.33
N ARG A 175 -6.95 21.30 22.58
CA ARG A 175 -7.93 22.29 23.05
C ARG A 175 -8.78 21.77 24.22
N VAL A 176 -9.16 20.49 24.21
CA VAL A 176 -10.00 19.89 25.25
C VAL A 176 -9.21 19.32 26.44
N LEU A 177 -7.92 19.05 26.24
CA LEU A 177 -6.95 18.59 27.25
C LEU A 177 -5.65 19.42 27.09
N PRO A 178 -5.64 20.70 27.48
CA PRO A 178 -4.49 21.59 27.24
C PRO A 178 -3.20 21.15 27.95
N ASP A 179 -3.30 20.46 29.08
CA ASP A 179 -2.16 19.99 29.88
C ASP A 179 -1.72 18.56 29.49
N ALA A 180 -2.37 17.92 28.51
CA ALA A 180 -2.04 16.58 28.11
C ALA A 180 -0.67 16.52 27.41
N LYS A 181 0.20 15.63 27.86
CA LYS A 181 1.45 15.34 27.18
C LYS A 181 1.18 14.38 26.01
N ILE A 182 1.23 14.90 24.80
CA ILE A 182 1.07 14.10 23.57
C ILE A 182 2.44 13.64 23.10
N VAL A 183 2.56 12.36 22.77
CA VAL A 183 3.80 11.68 22.34
C VAL A 183 3.51 10.77 21.13
N SER A 184 4.58 10.30 20.43
CA SER A 184 4.40 9.28 19.38
C SER A 184 3.97 7.94 19.98
N ALA A 185 3.05 7.25 19.30
CA ALA A 185 2.67 5.87 19.60
C ALA A 185 3.57 4.82 18.92
N ASP A 186 4.57 5.23 18.15
CA ASP A 186 5.48 4.31 17.43
C ASP A 186 6.10 3.21 18.32
N PRO A 187 6.54 3.50 19.56
CA PRO A 187 7.07 2.46 20.45
C PRO A 187 6.06 1.35 20.78
N VAL A 188 4.78 1.56 20.52
CA VAL A 188 3.69 0.60 20.74
C VAL A 188 3.19 0.02 19.42
N VAL A 189 2.68 0.88 18.55
CA VAL A 189 1.99 0.46 17.32
C VAL A 189 2.95 -0.21 16.34
N ARG A 190 4.07 0.44 16.04
CA ARG A 190 5.10 -0.14 15.15
C ARG A 190 5.71 -1.40 15.74
N ALA A 191 6.03 -1.40 17.04
CA ALA A 191 6.60 -2.58 17.70
C ALA A 191 5.64 -3.77 17.71
N CYS A 192 4.31 -3.55 17.73
CA CYS A 192 3.33 -4.62 17.55
C CYS A 192 3.31 -5.13 16.11
N ARG A 193 3.13 -4.25 15.14
CA ARG A 193 2.90 -4.59 13.72
C ARG A 193 4.17 -5.09 13.01
N MET A 194 5.33 -4.60 13.42
CA MET A 194 6.63 -4.95 12.82
C MET A 194 6.97 -6.43 12.93
N ILE A 195 6.59 -7.09 14.01
CA ILE A 195 6.86 -8.51 14.28
C ILE A 195 5.59 -9.31 14.00
N LYS A 196 5.53 -9.98 12.86
CA LYS A 196 4.39 -10.78 12.42
C LYS A 196 4.34 -12.11 13.15
N THR A 197 3.12 -12.51 13.50
CA THR A 197 2.84 -13.85 14.05
C THR A 197 2.83 -14.89 12.93
N PRO A 198 2.89 -16.19 13.24
CA PRO A 198 2.75 -17.25 12.25
C PRO A 198 1.43 -17.16 11.45
N ALA A 199 0.33 -16.70 12.07
CA ALA A 199 -0.95 -16.51 11.39
C ALA A 199 -0.89 -15.37 10.35
N GLU A 200 -0.25 -14.25 10.70
CA GLU A 200 -0.01 -13.13 9.78
C GLU A 200 0.87 -13.54 8.60
N ILE A 201 1.96 -14.27 8.87
CA ILE A 201 2.86 -14.81 7.83
C ILE A 201 2.11 -15.75 6.89
N ALA A 202 1.21 -16.60 7.40
CA ALA A 202 0.40 -17.49 6.56
C ALA A 202 -0.56 -16.71 5.63
N LEU A 203 -1.10 -15.58 6.07
CA LEU A 203 -1.93 -14.71 5.24
C LEU A 203 -1.11 -14.02 4.14
N MET A 204 0.10 -13.54 4.45
CA MET A 204 1.03 -12.98 3.47
C MET A 204 1.48 -14.04 2.46
N GLN A 205 1.72 -15.27 2.89
CA GLN A 205 2.02 -16.40 2.01
C GLN A 205 0.87 -16.63 1.01
N ALA A 206 -0.38 -16.67 1.49
CA ALA A 206 -1.55 -16.83 0.63
C ALA A 206 -1.70 -15.67 -0.37
N ALA A 207 -1.45 -14.42 0.05
CA ALA A 207 -1.46 -13.26 -0.85
C ALA A 207 -0.37 -13.38 -1.94
N THR A 208 0.83 -13.81 -1.58
CA THR A 208 1.93 -14.08 -2.51
C THR A 208 1.56 -15.15 -3.54
N GLU A 209 0.95 -16.25 -3.11
CA GLU A 209 0.51 -17.33 -4.00
C GLU A 209 -0.56 -16.88 -5.00
N VAL A 210 -1.52 -16.06 -4.54
CA VAL A 210 -2.54 -15.44 -5.41
C VAL A 210 -1.87 -14.54 -6.45
N THR A 211 -0.96 -13.66 -6.03
CA THR A 211 -0.28 -12.74 -6.94
C THR A 211 0.53 -13.48 -7.99
N LEU A 212 1.31 -14.50 -7.61
CA LEU A 212 2.06 -15.30 -8.59
C LEU A 212 1.17 -16.10 -9.54
N ALA A 213 0.05 -16.64 -9.08
CA ALA A 213 -0.90 -17.32 -9.94
C ALA A 213 -1.55 -16.33 -10.95
N ALA A 214 -1.91 -15.13 -10.50
CA ALA A 214 -2.42 -14.07 -11.35
C ALA A 214 -1.37 -13.60 -12.38
N TYR A 215 -0.10 -13.50 -11.97
CA TYR A 215 1.02 -13.20 -12.88
C TYR A 215 1.14 -14.23 -13.99
N ARG A 216 1.16 -15.53 -13.65
CA ARG A 216 1.26 -16.61 -14.67
C ARG A 216 0.13 -16.54 -15.69
N TRP A 217 -1.09 -16.30 -15.22
CA TRP A 217 -2.25 -16.19 -16.10
C TRP A 217 -2.19 -14.94 -16.96
N THR A 218 -1.78 -13.80 -16.41
CA THR A 218 -1.65 -12.51 -17.11
C THR A 218 -0.51 -12.54 -18.13
N TYR A 219 0.66 -13.00 -17.72
CA TYR A 219 1.85 -13.09 -18.59
C TYR A 219 1.57 -13.83 -19.90
N ALA A 220 0.84 -14.95 -19.82
CA ALA A 220 0.46 -15.74 -21.01
C ALA A 220 -0.51 -15.00 -21.95
N ARG A 221 -1.00 -13.82 -21.58
CA ARG A 221 -1.99 -13.02 -22.33
C ARG A 221 -1.48 -11.63 -22.70
N VAL A 222 -0.25 -11.31 -22.35
CA VAL A 222 0.36 -10.06 -22.76
C VAL A 222 0.70 -10.12 -24.25
N GLU A 223 0.06 -9.25 -25.05
CA GLU A 223 0.20 -9.22 -26.49
C GLU A 223 0.73 -7.86 -26.97
N LYS A 224 1.32 -7.85 -28.18
CA LYS A 224 1.75 -6.64 -28.86
C LYS A 224 0.59 -5.66 -29.01
N GLY A 225 0.84 -4.39 -28.69
CA GLY A 225 -0.13 -3.31 -28.76
C GLY A 225 -0.87 -3.02 -27.46
N MET A 226 -0.85 -3.94 -26.48
CA MET A 226 -1.43 -3.70 -25.16
C MET A 226 -0.73 -2.55 -24.42
N THR A 227 -1.52 -1.82 -23.65
CA THR A 227 -1.06 -0.78 -22.74
C THR A 227 -0.88 -1.30 -21.32
N GLY A 228 -0.16 -0.55 -20.48
CA GLY A 228 -0.02 -0.88 -19.06
C GLY A 228 -1.37 -1.02 -18.32
N PRO A 229 -2.33 -0.09 -18.47
CA PRO A 229 -3.66 -0.23 -17.86
C PRO A 229 -4.44 -1.47 -18.33
N GLU A 230 -4.34 -1.88 -19.59
CA GLU A 230 -4.98 -3.11 -20.09
C GLU A 230 -4.37 -4.37 -19.43
N ILE A 231 -3.04 -4.42 -19.31
CA ILE A 231 -2.35 -5.52 -18.61
C ILE A 231 -2.72 -5.52 -17.13
N GLY A 232 -2.75 -4.37 -16.46
CA GLY A 232 -3.18 -4.21 -15.07
C GLY A 232 -4.62 -4.66 -14.85
N ALA A 233 -5.53 -4.42 -15.81
CA ALA A 233 -6.90 -4.88 -15.73
C ALA A 233 -7.01 -6.41 -15.78
N LEU A 234 -6.21 -7.08 -16.64
CA LEU A 234 -6.11 -8.55 -16.66
C LEU A 234 -5.61 -9.10 -15.32
N MET A 235 -4.54 -8.51 -14.77
CA MET A 235 -3.98 -8.88 -13.47
C MET A 235 -5.02 -8.78 -12.36
N ASN A 236 -5.74 -7.67 -12.30
CA ASN A 236 -6.79 -7.43 -11.31
C ASN A 236 -7.96 -8.41 -11.43
N ALA A 237 -8.35 -8.76 -12.67
CA ALA A 237 -9.42 -9.74 -12.92
C ALA A 237 -9.00 -11.15 -12.43
N ALA A 238 -7.78 -11.57 -12.77
CA ALA A 238 -7.23 -12.84 -12.32
C ALA A 238 -7.11 -12.91 -10.79
N THR A 239 -6.59 -11.85 -10.15
CA THR A 239 -6.45 -11.75 -8.70
C THR A 239 -7.78 -11.94 -7.99
N ARG A 240 -8.85 -11.24 -8.42
CA ARG A 240 -10.20 -11.42 -7.84
C ARG A 240 -10.72 -12.83 -8.00
N LYS A 241 -10.54 -13.42 -9.17
CA LYS A 241 -10.98 -14.80 -9.46
C LYS A 241 -10.27 -15.82 -8.59
N LEU A 242 -9.01 -15.59 -8.27
CA LEU A 242 -8.19 -16.43 -7.39
C LEU A 242 -8.50 -16.25 -5.90
N GLY A 243 -9.30 -15.24 -5.51
CA GLY A 243 -9.75 -15.01 -4.14
C GLY A 243 -8.98 -13.93 -3.39
N GLY A 244 -8.07 -13.19 -4.05
CA GLY A 244 -7.41 -12.00 -3.50
C GLY A 244 -8.18 -10.72 -3.79
N ALA A 245 -7.95 -9.69 -2.99
CA ALA A 245 -8.39 -8.33 -3.28
C ALA A 245 -7.23 -7.57 -3.95
N PRO A 246 -7.35 -7.13 -5.22
CA PRO A 246 -6.30 -6.35 -5.87
C PRO A 246 -5.99 -5.07 -5.09
N GLU A 247 -4.72 -4.82 -4.88
CA GLU A 247 -4.25 -3.58 -4.23
C GLU A 247 -3.70 -2.62 -5.30
N PHE A 248 -2.77 -3.10 -6.09
CA PHE A 248 -2.21 -2.37 -7.23
C PHE A 248 -1.77 -3.35 -8.32
N ALA A 249 -1.73 -2.84 -9.57
CA ALA A 249 -1.21 -3.57 -10.73
C ALA A 249 -0.63 -2.57 -11.73
N LEU A 250 0.65 -2.29 -11.60
CA LEU A 250 1.41 -1.38 -12.44
C LEU A 250 2.13 -2.19 -13.53
N ALA A 251 1.95 -1.83 -14.80
CA ALA A 251 2.70 -2.42 -15.92
C ALA A 251 3.39 -1.30 -16.72
N LEU A 252 4.70 -1.31 -16.73
CA LEU A 252 5.57 -0.31 -17.32
C LEU A 252 6.25 -0.90 -18.56
N ILE A 253 6.13 -0.21 -19.70
CA ILE A 253 6.53 -0.73 -21.00
C ILE A 253 7.63 0.14 -21.58
N GLY A 254 8.73 -0.48 -22.03
CA GLY A 254 9.85 0.19 -22.67
C GLY A 254 10.45 1.29 -21.80
N GLU A 255 10.51 2.53 -22.29
CA GLU A 255 11.10 3.66 -21.55
C GLU A 255 10.36 3.97 -20.26
N ALA A 256 9.04 3.73 -20.18
CA ALA A 256 8.30 3.95 -18.93
C ALA A 256 8.84 3.13 -17.76
N SER A 257 9.47 1.97 -18.02
CA SER A 257 10.11 1.16 -16.98
C SER A 257 11.35 1.81 -16.38
N ALA A 258 11.93 2.83 -17.01
CA ALA A 258 13.05 3.60 -16.44
C ALA A 258 12.61 4.53 -15.28
N TYR A 259 11.32 4.66 -15.04
CA TYR A 259 10.75 5.42 -13.95
C TYR A 259 10.07 4.46 -12.97
N PRO A 260 10.49 4.36 -11.70
CA PRO A 260 10.00 3.37 -10.74
C PRO A 260 8.48 3.30 -10.60
N HIS A 261 7.78 4.43 -10.68
CA HIS A 261 6.32 4.54 -10.62
C HIS A 261 5.69 4.88 -11.99
N GLY A 262 6.45 4.73 -13.09
CA GLY A 262 5.97 4.88 -14.45
C GLY A 262 5.88 6.31 -14.96
N SER A 263 5.29 6.43 -16.13
CA SER A 263 5.05 7.67 -16.87
C SER A 263 3.55 7.87 -17.08
N ARG A 264 3.13 9.12 -17.29
CA ARG A 264 1.74 9.45 -17.71
C ARG A 264 1.51 9.23 -19.20
N GLU A 265 2.58 9.01 -19.96
CA GLU A 265 2.48 8.74 -21.40
C GLU A 265 2.02 7.30 -21.63
N ILE A 266 1.24 7.10 -22.69
CA ILE A 266 0.73 5.78 -23.07
C ILE A 266 1.80 5.05 -23.87
N HIS A 267 2.40 4.05 -23.25
CA HIS A 267 3.30 3.11 -23.90
C HIS A 267 2.56 1.82 -24.27
N ARG A 268 2.94 1.21 -25.39
CA ARG A 268 2.35 -0.04 -25.88
C ARG A 268 3.41 -1.11 -26.03
N VAL A 269 3.05 -2.34 -25.71
CA VAL A 269 3.93 -3.50 -25.89
C VAL A 269 4.34 -3.64 -27.36
N ALA A 270 5.63 -3.75 -27.61
CA ALA A 270 6.19 -4.01 -28.92
C ALA A 270 7.38 -5.01 -28.80
N GLU A 271 7.77 -5.58 -29.93
CA GLU A 271 8.89 -6.51 -30.02
C GLU A 271 10.19 -5.91 -29.47
N GLY A 272 10.90 -6.66 -28.64
CA GLY A 272 12.16 -6.25 -28.01
C GLY A 272 12.02 -5.26 -26.85
N GLN A 273 10.80 -4.88 -26.44
CA GLN A 273 10.62 -3.97 -25.32
C GLN A 273 10.56 -4.68 -23.98
N VAL A 274 11.17 -4.04 -22.99
CA VAL A 274 11.03 -4.41 -21.58
C VAL A 274 9.57 -4.21 -21.13
N VAL A 275 9.05 -5.18 -20.41
CA VAL A 275 7.80 -5.07 -19.64
C VAL A 275 8.17 -5.33 -18.18
N LEU A 276 8.02 -4.32 -17.35
CA LEU A 276 8.16 -4.40 -15.91
C LEU A 276 6.76 -4.32 -15.30
N MET A 277 6.35 -5.36 -14.63
CA MET A 277 5.12 -5.34 -13.83
C MET A 277 5.46 -5.31 -12.34
N ASP A 278 4.67 -4.56 -11.60
CA ASP A 278 4.70 -4.43 -10.16
C ASP A 278 3.29 -4.55 -9.62
N CYS A 279 3.02 -5.63 -8.88
CA CYS A 279 1.66 -6.00 -8.53
C CYS A 279 1.56 -6.59 -7.12
N GLY A 280 0.49 -6.21 -6.44
CA GLY A 280 0.17 -6.73 -5.12
C GLY A 280 -1.33 -6.95 -4.92
N CYS A 281 -1.64 -7.82 -3.97
CA CYS A 281 -2.99 -8.05 -3.52
C CYS A 281 -3.04 -8.26 -2.01
N THR A 282 -4.25 -8.26 -1.45
CA THR A 282 -4.45 -8.66 -0.06
C THR A 282 -5.26 -9.95 0.03
N VAL A 283 -4.92 -10.75 1.05
CA VAL A 283 -5.75 -11.85 1.56
C VAL A 283 -6.02 -11.58 3.03
N GLN A 284 -7.28 -11.44 3.39
CA GLN A 284 -7.71 -11.06 4.75
C GLN A 284 -7.03 -9.79 5.28
N GLY A 285 -6.67 -8.86 4.36
CA GLY A 285 -6.03 -7.59 4.68
C GLY A 285 -4.51 -7.65 4.84
N TYR A 286 -3.85 -8.76 4.51
CA TYR A 286 -2.38 -8.88 4.47
C TYR A 286 -1.87 -8.87 3.05
N GLN A 287 -0.83 -8.09 2.82
CA GLN A 287 -0.28 -7.72 1.52
C GLN A 287 0.68 -8.76 0.95
N SER A 288 0.76 -8.78 -0.37
CA SER A 288 1.89 -9.25 -1.17
C SER A 288 2.40 -8.11 -2.04
N ASP A 289 3.68 -8.18 -2.41
CA ASP A 289 4.35 -7.22 -3.27
C ASP A 289 5.38 -7.92 -4.13
N ILE A 290 5.21 -7.87 -5.47
CA ILE A 290 6.03 -8.64 -6.40
C ILE A 290 6.24 -7.84 -7.69
N SER A 291 7.49 -7.58 -8.03
CA SER A 291 7.86 -7.06 -9.35
C SER A 291 8.51 -8.13 -10.21
N ARG A 292 8.12 -8.16 -11.48
CA ARG A 292 8.71 -9.03 -12.51
C ARG A 292 9.04 -8.23 -13.75
N THR A 293 10.22 -8.49 -14.31
CA THR A 293 10.66 -7.86 -15.56
C THR A 293 11.01 -8.93 -16.60
N TRP A 294 10.48 -8.77 -17.81
CA TRP A 294 10.81 -9.59 -18.97
C TRP A 294 10.91 -8.72 -20.24
N VAL A 295 11.28 -9.31 -21.36
CA VAL A 295 11.25 -8.66 -22.68
C VAL A 295 10.17 -9.34 -23.52
N HIS A 296 9.29 -8.54 -24.14
CA HIS A 296 8.33 -9.06 -25.09
C HIS A 296 9.05 -9.39 -26.40
N GLY A 297 9.15 -10.67 -26.75
CA GLY A 297 9.97 -11.15 -27.87
C GLY A 297 11.43 -11.37 -27.51
N ALA A 298 12.35 -11.03 -28.42
CA ALA A 298 13.77 -11.31 -28.26
C ALA A 298 14.50 -10.22 -27.44
N ALA A 299 15.13 -10.60 -26.34
CA ALA A 299 15.95 -9.70 -25.53
C ALA A 299 17.32 -9.42 -26.18
N THR A 300 17.82 -8.21 -26.03
CA THR A 300 19.21 -7.85 -26.36
C THR A 300 20.18 -8.35 -25.30
N ALA A 301 21.47 -8.45 -25.64
CA ALA A 301 22.51 -8.80 -24.67
C ALA A 301 22.61 -7.81 -23.51
N ASP A 302 22.35 -6.53 -23.79
CA ASP A 302 22.37 -5.48 -22.75
C ASP A 302 21.20 -5.60 -21.78
N GLN A 303 19.99 -5.93 -22.26
CA GLN A 303 18.83 -6.18 -21.41
C GLN A 303 19.03 -7.40 -20.49
N ARG A 304 19.60 -8.51 -21.03
CA ARG A 304 19.96 -9.68 -20.22
C ARG A 304 20.99 -9.32 -19.16
N LYS A 305 22.06 -8.66 -19.56
CA LYS A 305 23.10 -8.22 -18.63
C LYS A 305 22.54 -7.37 -17.49
N THR A 306 21.66 -6.40 -17.80
CA THR A 306 21.03 -5.55 -16.76
C THR A 306 20.14 -6.38 -15.85
N TRP A 307 19.35 -7.30 -16.40
CA TRP A 307 18.50 -8.18 -15.61
C TRP A 307 19.33 -9.07 -14.67
N ASP A 308 20.40 -9.69 -15.14
CA ASP A 308 21.31 -10.52 -14.33
C ASP A 308 21.94 -9.72 -13.20
N GLN A 309 22.30 -8.45 -13.46
CA GLN A 309 22.84 -7.55 -12.44
C GLN A 309 21.82 -7.21 -11.36
N VAL A 310 20.55 -7.00 -11.73
CA VAL A 310 19.46 -6.77 -10.77
C VAL A 310 19.17 -8.04 -9.97
N ALA A 311 19.09 -9.20 -10.61
CA ALA A 311 18.91 -10.48 -9.93
C ALA A 311 20.04 -10.75 -8.92
N ARG A 312 21.28 -10.40 -9.29
CA ARG A 312 22.42 -10.49 -8.37
C ARG A 312 22.28 -9.49 -7.21
N GLY A 313 21.77 -8.29 -7.46
CA GLY A 313 21.47 -7.29 -6.42
C GLY A 313 20.48 -7.83 -5.39
N GLN A 314 19.39 -8.45 -5.83
CA GLN A 314 18.38 -9.06 -4.95
C GLN A 314 19.00 -10.18 -4.09
N GLN A 315 19.80 -11.07 -4.68
CA GLN A 315 20.52 -12.11 -3.94
C GLN A 315 21.44 -11.54 -2.86
N ILE A 316 22.10 -10.40 -3.15
CA ILE A 316 22.99 -9.71 -2.21
C ILE A 316 22.17 -9.08 -1.08
N GLY A 317 21.02 -8.45 -1.37
CA GLY A 317 20.10 -7.90 -0.39
C GLY A 317 19.62 -8.97 0.57
N PHE A 318 19.09 -10.07 0.04
CA PHE A 318 18.65 -11.22 0.82
C PHE A 318 19.76 -11.81 1.71
N ALA A 319 20.97 -12.00 1.17
CA ALA A 319 22.09 -12.54 1.92
C ALA A 319 22.61 -11.58 3.02
N ALA A 320 22.41 -10.28 2.83
CA ALA A 320 22.77 -9.25 3.83
C ALA A 320 21.72 -9.14 4.96
N ALA A 321 20.48 -9.58 4.73
CA ALA A 321 19.45 -9.63 5.74
C ALA A 321 19.79 -10.71 6.79
N ARG A 322 20.11 -10.27 8.02
CA ARG A 322 20.54 -11.17 9.11
C ARG A 322 19.98 -10.68 10.43
N ILE A 323 19.63 -11.62 11.30
CA ILE A 323 19.23 -11.30 12.68
C ILE A 323 20.29 -10.43 13.36
N GLY A 324 19.85 -9.31 13.92
CA GLY A 324 20.70 -8.34 14.62
C GLY A 324 21.47 -7.35 13.72
N ALA A 325 21.56 -7.58 12.40
CA ALA A 325 22.09 -6.59 11.47
C ALA A 325 21.13 -5.40 11.34
N THR A 326 21.65 -4.21 11.04
CA THR A 326 20.80 -3.04 10.78
C THR A 326 20.08 -3.19 9.45
N ALA A 327 18.85 -2.73 9.34
CA ALA A 327 18.08 -2.76 8.10
C ALA A 327 18.78 -1.98 6.98
N GLY A 328 19.44 -0.86 7.30
CA GLY A 328 20.24 -0.07 6.35
C GLY A 328 21.42 -0.80 5.76
N SER A 329 21.97 -1.83 6.45
CA SER A 329 23.09 -2.60 5.93
C SER A 329 22.77 -3.42 4.67
N VAL A 330 21.48 -3.75 4.47
CA VAL A 330 20.99 -4.42 3.26
C VAL A 330 21.10 -3.48 2.05
N ASP A 331 20.59 -2.27 2.16
CA ASP A 331 20.68 -1.24 1.11
C ASP A 331 22.15 -0.90 0.78
N ASP A 332 22.99 -0.76 1.81
CA ASP A 332 24.41 -0.52 1.63
C ASP A 332 25.12 -1.65 0.88
N ALA A 333 24.74 -2.90 1.09
CA ALA A 333 25.32 -4.05 0.39
C ALA A 333 24.97 -4.04 -1.10
N VAL A 334 23.71 -3.81 -1.45
CA VAL A 334 23.22 -3.72 -2.83
C VAL A 334 23.87 -2.53 -3.55
N ARG A 335 23.87 -1.33 -2.94
CA ARG A 335 24.47 -0.13 -3.57
C ARG A 335 25.96 -0.29 -3.82
N ARG A 336 26.73 -0.81 -2.85
CA ARG A 336 28.16 -1.10 -3.09
C ARG A 336 28.36 -2.02 -4.28
N HIS A 337 27.53 -3.05 -4.43
CA HIS A 337 27.61 -3.92 -5.60
C HIS A 337 27.35 -3.16 -6.90
N TYR A 338 26.29 -2.37 -6.97
CA TYR A 338 25.95 -1.60 -8.18
C TYR A 338 27.01 -0.55 -8.51
N GLU A 339 27.63 0.08 -7.52
CA GLU A 339 28.74 1.01 -7.71
C GLU A 339 29.97 0.32 -8.35
N THR A 340 30.27 -0.95 -7.99
CA THR A 340 31.34 -1.73 -8.67
C THR A 340 31.04 -2.02 -10.14
N LEU A 341 29.77 -1.98 -10.53
CA LEU A 341 29.31 -2.17 -11.91
C LEU A 341 29.25 -0.86 -12.70
N GLY A 342 29.54 0.28 -12.06
CA GLY A 342 29.52 1.61 -12.66
C GLY A 342 28.18 2.33 -12.57
N TYR A 343 27.23 1.85 -11.77
CA TYR A 343 25.95 2.53 -11.50
C TYR A 343 26.05 3.46 -10.28
N GLY A 344 25.28 4.51 -10.28
CA GLY A 344 25.29 5.48 -9.19
C GLY A 344 26.37 6.55 -9.30
N PRO A 345 27.04 6.98 -8.22
CA PRO A 345 26.96 6.48 -6.83
C PRO A 345 25.68 6.89 -6.09
N GLY A 346 25.37 6.15 -5.04
CA GLY A 346 24.20 6.41 -4.19
C GLY A 346 22.90 6.29 -4.96
N TYR A 347 22.10 7.37 -5.02
CA TYR A 347 20.83 7.42 -5.73
C TYR A 347 20.90 7.97 -7.16
N LYS A 348 22.10 8.25 -7.68
CA LYS A 348 22.26 8.79 -9.03
C LYS A 348 21.91 7.75 -10.09
N LEU A 349 21.30 8.23 -11.18
CA LEU A 349 20.99 7.43 -12.36
C LEU A 349 22.14 7.51 -13.40
N PRO A 350 22.36 6.46 -14.21
CA PRO A 350 21.70 5.15 -14.14
C PRO A 350 22.07 4.39 -12.86
N GLY A 351 21.10 3.67 -12.27
CA GLY A 351 21.30 2.93 -11.02
C GLY A 351 20.03 2.77 -10.19
N LEU A 352 20.19 2.49 -8.90
CA LEU A 352 19.09 2.32 -7.92
C LEU A 352 18.70 3.68 -7.33
N SER A 353 17.57 4.23 -7.77
CA SER A 353 17.10 5.57 -7.38
C SER A 353 16.21 5.60 -6.13
N HIS A 354 15.84 4.46 -5.58
CA HIS A 354 15.02 4.33 -4.38
C HIS A 354 15.68 3.39 -3.36
N ARG A 355 15.04 3.14 -2.23
CA ARG A 355 15.46 2.17 -1.21
C ARG A 355 15.47 0.75 -1.78
N THR A 356 16.27 -0.15 -1.19
CA THR A 356 16.33 -1.56 -1.63
C THR A 356 15.08 -2.35 -1.26
N GLY A 357 14.31 -1.88 -0.26
CA GLY A 357 13.07 -2.51 0.17
C GLY A 357 12.43 -1.79 1.35
N HIS A 358 11.32 -2.31 1.79
CA HIS A 358 10.51 -1.77 2.89
C HIS A 358 9.87 -2.88 3.72
N GLY A 359 9.43 -2.55 4.92
CA GLY A 359 8.56 -3.42 5.70
C GLY A 359 7.21 -3.59 4.99
N ILE A 360 6.61 -4.74 5.17
CA ILE A 360 5.31 -5.08 4.58
C ILE A 360 4.48 -5.90 5.56
N GLY A 361 3.16 -5.77 5.47
CA GLY A 361 2.23 -6.49 6.34
C GLY A 361 0.78 -6.22 5.98
N MET A 362 0.05 -5.47 6.80
CA MET A 362 -1.29 -5.00 6.47
C MET A 362 -1.27 -3.80 5.52
N ASP A 363 -0.20 -3.00 5.56
CA ASP A 363 0.07 -1.99 4.54
C ASP A 363 1.19 -2.49 3.61
N GLY A 364 1.15 -2.11 2.33
CA GLY A 364 2.22 -2.41 1.37
C GLY A 364 3.54 -1.83 1.86
N HIS A 365 3.53 -0.60 2.37
CA HIS A 365 4.69 0.04 2.97
C HIS A 365 4.52 0.20 4.48
N GLU A 366 5.25 -0.59 5.24
CA GLU A 366 5.35 -0.44 6.70
C GLU A 366 6.78 -0.05 7.11
N PRO A 367 6.97 0.67 8.21
CA PRO A 367 8.30 0.69 8.84
C PRO A 367 8.67 -0.74 9.29
N VAL A 368 9.89 -1.16 9.16
CA VAL A 368 11.19 -0.53 8.92
C VAL A 368 11.54 -0.60 7.43
N ASN A 369 12.29 0.40 6.91
CA ASN A 369 12.76 0.36 5.52
C ASN A 369 14.16 -0.24 5.40
N LEU A 370 14.43 -0.96 4.32
CA LEU A 370 15.78 -1.34 3.91
C LEU A 370 16.41 -0.17 3.13
N VAL A 371 16.88 0.84 3.88
CA VAL A 371 17.39 2.10 3.34
C VAL A 371 18.63 2.53 4.12
N ARG A 372 19.60 3.12 3.43
CA ARG A 372 20.84 3.64 4.04
C ARG A 372 20.56 4.49 5.28
N GLY A 373 21.25 4.18 6.38
CA GLY A 373 21.11 4.90 7.65
C GLY A 373 20.00 4.39 8.57
N GLU A 374 19.17 3.42 8.15
CA GLU A 374 18.20 2.80 9.04
C GLU A 374 18.91 1.88 10.05
N MET A 375 18.82 2.25 11.33
CA MET A 375 19.57 1.60 12.44
C MET A 375 18.79 0.51 13.14
N THR A 376 17.50 0.31 12.82
CA THR A 376 16.68 -0.75 13.42
C THR A 376 17.29 -2.10 13.10
N ARG A 377 17.46 -2.92 14.14
CA ARG A 377 18.02 -4.26 14.01
C ARG A 377 16.95 -5.24 13.57
N GLN A 378 17.27 -6.04 12.57
CA GLN A 378 16.39 -7.07 12.05
C GLN A 378 16.18 -8.17 13.11
N ALA A 379 14.92 -8.58 13.28
CA ALA A 379 14.50 -9.60 14.25
C ALA A 379 13.56 -10.60 13.58
N ALA A 380 13.47 -11.80 14.16
CA ALA A 380 12.51 -12.81 13.70
C ALA A 380 11.07 -12.27 13.71
N GLY A 381 10.29 -12.61 12.69
CA GLY A 381 8.93 -12.11 12.45
C GLY A 381 8.86 -10.80 11.67
N MET A 382 9.96 -10.09 11.42
CA MET A 382 9.95 -8.96 10.48
C MET A 382 9.77 -9.45 9.05
N CYS A 383 8.98 -8.72 8.25
CA CYS A 383 8.74 -8.98 6.83
C CYS A 383 9.15 -7.78 6.00
N PHE A 384 9.77 -8.03 4.86
CA PHE A 384 10.30 -6.99 3.97
C PHE A 384 10.07 -7.34 2.50
N SER A 385 9.94 -6.31 1.65
CA SER A 385 10.25 -6.45 0.23
C SER A 385 11.77 -6.44 0.04
N ASP A 386 12.27 -7.08 -1.03
CA ASP A 386 13.62 -6.95 -1.56
C ASP A 386 13.50 -6.69 -3.06
N GLU A 387 13.58 -5.41 -3.43
CA GLU A 387 13.16 -4.86 -4.72
C GLU A 387 14.24 -4.01 -5.42
N PRO A 388 15.49 -4.42 -5.44
CA PRO A 388 16.50 -3.62 -6.12
C PRO A 388 16.19 -3.48 -7.62
N GLY A 389 16.45 -2.28 -8.15
CA GLY A 389 16.28 -2.00 -9.58
C GLY A 389 17.47 -1.27 -10.16
N ILE A 390 17.63 -1.36 -11.47
CA ILE A 390 18.54 -0.53 -12.26
C ILE A 390 17.73 0.19 -13.32
N TYR A 391 17.72 1.52 -13.23
CA TYR A 391 16.93 2.40 -14.11
C TYR A 391 17.88 3.20 -14.99
N ILE A 392 17.65 3.14 -16.32
CA ILE A 392 18.50 3.77 -17.34
C ILE A 392 17.63 4.78 -18.10
N PRO A 393 17.65 6.08 -17.71
CA PRO A 393 16.81 7.11 -18.34
C PRO A 393 16.91 7.11 -19.86
N GLY A 394 15.77 7.30 -20.54
CA GLY A 394 15.70 7.27 -22.00
C GLY A 394 15.80 5.88 -22.64
N ARG A 395 15.87 4.82 -21.83
CA ARG A 395 16.00 3.45 -22.33
C ARG A 395 14.99 2.49 -21.68
N TYR A 396 15.27 1.98 -20.50
CA TYR A 396 14.44 1.05 -19.74
C TYR A 396 14.93 0.94 -18.29
N GLY A 397 14.08 0.35 -17.46
CA GLY A 397 14.44 -0.11 -16.12
C GLY A 397 14.14 -1.59 -15.93
N VAL A 398 14.84 -2.19 -15.00
CA VAL A 398 14.62 -3.56 -14.52
C VAL A 398 14.46 -3.51 -13.02
N ARG A 399 13.40 -4.12 -12.50
CA ARG A 399 13.19 -4.41 -11.07
C ARG A 399 12.78 -5.87 -10.93
N ILE A 400 13.36 -6.52 -9.94
CA ILE A 400 12.95 -7.85 -9.49
C ILE A 400 12.66 -7.73 -8.02
N GLU A 401 11.50 -8.18 -7.61
CA GLU A 401 11.03 -8.04 -6.25
C GLU A 401 10.34 -9.30 -5.78
N ASP A 402 10.74 -9.72 -4.60
CA ASP A 402 10.06 -10.73 -3.81
C ASP A 402 10.05 -10.30 -2.34
N CYS A 403 9.02 -10.69 -1.62
CA CYS A 403 8.98 -10.48 -0.18
C CYS A 403 9.60 -11.66 0.57
N PHE A 404 10.22 -11.35 1.70
CA PHE A 404 10.77 -12.33 2.62
C PHE A 404 10.39 -12.02 4.08
N HIS A 405 10.43 -13.02 4.93
CA HIS A 405 10.32 -12.84 6.37
C HIS A 405 11.56 -13.35 7.10
N MET A 406 11.88 -12.71 8.22
CA MET A 406 12.98 -13.14 9.07
C MET A 406 12.52 -14.29 9.97
N THR A 407 13.27 -15.40 9.95
CA THR A 407 13.16 -16.50 10.91
C THR A 407 14.33 -16.45 11.88
N ASP A 408 14.33 -17.26 12.94
CA ASP A 408 15.48 -17.38 13.84
C ASP A 408 16.76 -17.85 13.12
N ALA A 409 16.61 -18.56 12.00
CA ALA A 409 17.73 -19.02 11.16
C ALA A 409 18.17 -17.99 10.09
N GLY A 410 17.47 -16.85 9.97
CA GLY A 410 17.71 -15.83 8.94
C GLY A 410 16.51 -15.64 8.00
N PRO A 411 16.71 -14.96 6.86
CA PRO A 411 15.64 -14.63 5.93
C PRO A 411 15.09 -15.88 5.21
N LYS A 412 13.79 -15.87 4.94
CA LYS A 412 13.10 -16.89 4.16
C LYS A 412 12.14 -16.22 3.19
N TRP A 413 12.23 -16.55 1.92
CA TRP A 413 11.35 -16.04 0.88
C TRP A 413 9.90 -16.52 1.06
N PHE A 414 8.93 -15.68 0.69
CA PHE A 414 7.54 -16.08 0.46
C PHE A 414 7.35 -16.72 -0.92
N SER A 415 8.21 -16.38 -1.88
CA SER A 415 8.22 -16.91 -3.25
C SER A 415 9.63 -17.23 -3.70
N GLU A 416 9.78 -18.15 -4.66
CA GLU A 416 11.06 -18.35 -5.33
C GLU A 416 11.31 -17.18 -6.29
N PRO A 417 12.46 -16.49 -6.19
CA PRO A 417 12.86 -15.48 -7.18
C PRO A 417 12.94 -16.06 -8.60
N PRO A 418 12.74 -15.23 -9.66
CA PRO A 418 12.80 -15.68 -11.03
C PRO A 418 14.21 -16.18 -11.40
N LYS A 419 14.26 -17.20 -12.26
CA LYS A 419 15.54 -17.87 -12.64
C LYS A 419 16.30 -17.13 -13.72
N SER A 420 15.60 -16.52 -14.66
CA SER A 420 16.18 -15.75 -15.76
C SER A 420 15.16 -14.77 -16.34
N LEU A 421 15.66 -13.88 -17.20
CA LEU A 421 14.80 -12.96 -17.97
C LEU A 421 13.75 -13.70 -18.82
N GLU A 422 14.10 -14.88 -19.34
CA GLU A 422 13.24 -15.72 -20.17
C GLU A 422 12.24 -16.55 -19.36
N VAL A 423 12.49 -16.76 -18.06
CA VAL A 423 11.63 -17.49 -17.14
C VAL A 423 11.31 -16.59 -15.93
N PRO A 424 10.56 -15.49 -16.16
CA PRO A 424 10.38 -14.44 -15.14
C PRO A 424 9.44 -14.84 -13.99
N LEU A 425 8.78 -15.98 -14.10
CA LEU A 425 7.76 -16.41 -13.11
C LEU A 425 8.12 -17.70 -12.35
N GLY A 426 9.36 -18.18 -12.48
CA GLY A 426 9.86 -19.35 -11.78
C GLY A 426 9.51 -20.66 -12.43
#